data_471f90a811ad4fa9442e6ac47fd1aec2
#
_entry.id   471f90a811ad4fa9442e6ac47fd1aec2
#
_cell.length_a   1.000
_cell.length_b   1.000
_cell.length_c   1.000
_cell.angle_alpha   90.00
_cell.angle_beta   90.00
_cell.angle_gamma   90.00
#
_symmetry.space_group_name_H-M   'P 1'
#
loop_
_entity.id
_entity.type
_entity.pdbx_description
1 polymer ?
#
loop_
_entity_poly.entity_id
_entity_poly.type
_entity_poly.pdbx_seq_one_letter_code
_entity_poly.pdbx_strand_id
1 'polypeptide(L)'
;KPKGVMVEHHSVINTLMQLEKKYPLEKNDSILLKTNYTFDVSVTELFGWFFGEGKLIIAKSGLEKEPEALFNMIQEKKITHINFVPSMLQVILNEITQTDIEKLQSLKYVFSAGEALSGKTIKQFYSYTLPAVLENLYGPTESTIYATQYTTNEEMKGLLNTPIGKPIRNVQAFIVKDIDQLQPIGVAGELCISGVGLARGYLNRPDLTAEKFVDNPFVPGEKMYRTGDLARWLP
;
A
#
# COMPACT_ATOMS: atom_id res chain seq x y z
N LYS A 1 22.30 8.13 5.20
CA LYS A 1 22.81 6.74 5.11
C LYS A 1 21.60 5.81 5.13
N PRO A 2 21.45 4.85 4.19
CA PRO A 2 20.30 3.93 4.15
C PRO A 2 20.16 3.17 5.47
N LYS A 3 18.91 2.93 5.89
CA LYS A 3 18.56 2.12 7.05
C LYS A 3 18.15 0.72 6.55
N GLY A 4 18.76 -0.33 7.11
CA GLY A 4 18.26 -1.70 6.90
C GLY A 4 17.17 -2.00 7.93
N VAL A 5 16.01 -2.45 7.47
CA VAL A 5 14.90 -2.88 8.34
C VAL A 5 14.84 -4.40 8.36
N MET A 6 14.82 -5.01 9.55
CA MET A 6 14.83 -6.47 9.71
C MET A 6 13.40 -7.02 9.78
N VAL A 7 12.81 -7.25 8.61
CA VAL A 7 11.46 -7.82 8.49
C VAL A 7 11.49 -9.34 8.60
N GLU A 8 10.52 -9.92 9.30
CA GLU A 8 10.42 -11.37 9.50
C GLU A 8 9.47 -12.02 8.48
N HIS A 9 9.71 -13.29 8.17
CA HIS A 9 8.90 -14.03 7.19
C HIS A 9 7.42 -14.08 7.56
N HIS A 10 7.10 -14.29 8.84
CA HIS A 10 5.70 -14.35 9.29
C HIS A 10 4.96 -13.03 9.09
N SER A 11 5.66 -11.89 9.22
CA SER A 11 5.08 -10.56 8.97
C SER A 11 4.73 -10.38 7.49
N VAL A 12 5.63 -10.82 6.58
CA VAL A 12 5.37 -10.82 5.13
C VAL A 12 4.19 -11.73 4.80
N ILE A 13 4.15 -12.95 5.34
CA ILE A 13 3.04 -13.89 5.13
C ILE A 13 1.72 -13.27 5.58
N ASN A 14 1.67 -12.62 6.75
CA ASN A 14 0.46 -11.94 7.22
C ASN A 14 -0.03 -10.89 6.21
N THR A 15 0.85 -10.04 5.71
CA THR A 15 0.50 -8.99 4.73
C THR A 15 -0.01 -9.61 3.43
N LEU A 16 0.70 -10.60 2.88
CA LEU A 16 0.32 -11.25 1.62
C LEU A 16 -1.01 -11.99 1.73
N MET A 17 -1.25 -12.72 2.82
CA MET A 17 -2.53 -13.39 3.07
C MET A 17 -3.71 -12.42 3.22
N GLN A 18 -3.45 -11.22 3.78
CA GLN A 18 -4.50 -10.20 3.85
C GLN A 18 -4.83 -9.59 2.49
N LEU A 19 -3.80 -9.36 1.66
CA LEU A 19 -4.00 -8.90 0.29
C LEU A 19 -4.76 -9.95 -0.51
N GLU A 20 -4.36 -11.22 -0.47
CA GLU A 20 -5.05 -12.30 -1.18
C GLU A 20 -6.51 -12.44 -0.74
N LYS A 21 -6.79 -12.34 0.56
CA LYS A 21 -8.16 -12.45 1.06
C LYS A 21 -9.07 -11.32 0.56
N LYS A 22 -8.55 -10.11 0.42
CA LYS A 22 -9.33 -8.94 0.01
C LYS A 22 -9.32 -8.73 -1.51
N TYR A 23 -8.21 -9.08 -2.16
CA TYR A 23 -7.94 -8.87 -3.58
C TYR A 23 -7.46 -10.18 -4.23
N PRO A 24 -8.31 -11.20 -4.28
CA PRO A 24 -7.89 -12.53 -4.70
C PRO A 24 -7.33 -12.54 -6.12
N LEU A 25 -6.22 -13.27 -6.28
CA LEU A 25 -5.64 -13.59 -7.59
C LEU A 25 -6.20 -14.93 -8.07
N GLU A 26 -7.30 -14.88 -8.80
CA GLU A 26 -7.96 -16.04 -9.36
C GLU A 26 -7.17 -16.62 -10.56
N LYS A 27 -7.51 -17.81 -11.03
CA LYS A 27 -6.83 -18.58 -12.10
C LYS A 27 -6.49 -17.77 -13.37
N ASN A 28 -7.33 -16.79 -13.73
CA ASN A 28 -7.14 -15.97 -14.92
C ASN A 28 -6.54 -14.59 -14.61
N ASP A 29 -6.27 -14.32 -13.35
CA ASP A 29 -5.71 -13.05 -12.94
C ASP A 29 -4.20 -13.01 -13.08
N SER A 30 -3.68 -11.81 -13.18
CA SER A 30 -2.24 -11.57 -13.24
C SER A 30 -1.85 -10.28 -12.52
N ILE A 31 -0.75 -10.38 -11.77
CA ILE A 31 -0.11 -9.24 -11.13
C ILE A 31 1.14 -8.86 -11.93
N LEU A 32 1.38 -7.55 -12.07
CA LEU A 32 2.54 -7.04 -12.78
C LEU A 32 3.67 -6.72 -11.80
N LEU A 33 4.82 -7.38 -11.96
CA LEU A 33 6.08 -6.99 -11.30
C LEU A 33 6.76 -5.91 -12.13
N LYS A 34 6.72 -4.67 -11.63
CA LYS A 34 7.41 -3.50 -12.23
C LYS A 34 8.12 -2.64 -11.18
N THR A 35 7.79 -2.83 -9.90
CA THR A 35 8.40 -2.06 -8.82
C THR A 35 9.84 -2.51 -8.60
N ASN A 36 10.76 -1.54 -8.49
CA ASN A 36 12.16 -1.85 -8.20
C ASN A 36 12.25 -2.60 -6.86
N TYR A 37 12.99 -3.72 -6.83
CA TYR A 37 13.10 -4.62 -5.67
C TYR A 37 13.71 -3.97 -4.42
N THR A 38 14.31 -2.77 -4.54
CA THR A 38 14.78 -1.98 -3.39
C THR A 38 13.64 -1.33 -2.60
N PHE A 39 12.43 -1.28 -3.15
CA PHE A 39 11.21 -0.86 -2.47
C PHE A 39 10.42 -2.09 -2.01
N ASP A 40 9.98 -2.09 -0.76
CA ASP A 40 9.31 -3.22 -0.12
C ASP A 40 7.96 -3.59 -0.76
N VAL A 41 7.28 -2.65 -1.42
CA VAL A 41 6.08 -2.93 -2.23
C VAL A 41 6.35 -4.03 -3.28
N SER A 42 7.56 -4.13 -3.82
CA SER A 42 7.94 -5.18 -4.76
C SER A 42 7.74 -6.60 -4.21
N VAL A 43 7.79 -6.77 -2.90
CA VAL A 43 7.56 -8.06 -2.23
C VAL A 43 6.13 -8.54 -2.45
N THR A 44 5.15 -7.62 -2.51
CA THR A 44 3.75 -7.97 -2.81
C THR A 44 3.57 -8.42 -4.26
N GLU A 45 4.31 -7.81 -5.19
CA GLU A 45 4.32 -8.22 -6.59
C GLU A 45 5.03 -9.57 -6.78
N LEU A 46 6.20 -9.75 -6.14
CA LEU A 46 7.05 -10.96 -6.27
C LEU A 46 6.40 -12.21 -5.67
N PHE A 47 5.70 -12.08 -4.54
CA PHE A 47 5.25 -13.23 -3.75
C PHE A 47 3.72 -13.32 -3.58
N GLY A 48 2.96 -12.25 -3.88
CA GLY A 48 1.50 -12.26 -3.71
C GLY A 48 0.79 -13.36 -4.49
N TRP A 49 1.28 -13.70 -5.68
CA TRP A 49 0.70 -14.74 -6.53
C TRP A 49 0.85 -16.17 -5.97
N PHE A 50 1.74 -16.42 -5.01
CA PHE A 50 1.90 -17.75 -4.39
C PHE A 50 0.70 -18.18 -3.54
N PHE A 51 -0.11 -17.24 -3.08
CA PHE A 51 -1.26 -17.52 -2.24
C PHE A 51 -2.56 -17.68 -3.03
N GLY A 52 -2.59 -17.23 -4.29
CA GLY A 52 -3.69 -17.34 -5.23
C GLY A 52 -3.41 -18.35 -6.34
N GLU A 53 -4.29 -18.36 -7.33
CA GLU A 53 -4.15 -19.19 -8.54
C GLU A 53 -3.66 -18.38 -9.76
N GLY A 54 -3.39 -17.09 -9.56
CA GLY A 54 -3.01 -16.15 -10.61
C GLY A 54 -1.58 -16.31 -11.12
N LYS A 55 -1.16 -15.36 -11.97
CA LYS A 55 0.14 -15.37 -12.64
C LYS A 55 0.95 -14.13 -12.27
N LEU A 56 2.26 -14.28 -12.19
CA LEU A 56 3.20 -13.18 -12.16
C LEU A 56 3.65 -12.84 -13.58
N ILE A 57 3.47 -11.59 -13.99
CA ILE A 57 4.02 -11.05 -15.25
C ILE A 57 5.18 -10.12 -14.88
N ILE A 58 6.35 -10.37 -15.45
CA ILE A 58 7.55 -9.58 -15.17
C ILE A 58 7.72 -8.54 -16.27
N ALA A 59 7.68 -7.26 -15.89
CA ALA A 59 7.94 -6.15 -16.79
C ALA A 59 9.43 -6.01 -17.11
N LYS A 60 9.74 -5.49 -18.29
CA LYS A 60 11.11 -5.01 -18.59
C LYS A 60 11.39 -3.78 -17.73
N SER A 61 12.65 -3.64 -17.33
CA SER A 61 13.09 -2.44 -16.60
C SER A 61 12.78 -1.17 -17.40
N GLY A 62 12.18 -0.19 -16.74
CA GLY A 62 11.83 1.10 -17.34
C GLY A 62 10.42 1.17 -17.93
N LEU A 63 9.70 0.04 -18.04
CA LEU A 63 8.33 0.02 -18.58
C LEU A 63 7.39 0.98 -17.84
N GLU A 64 7.60 1.17 -16.56
CA GLU A 64 6.81 2.06 -15.73
C GLU A 64 6.88 3.54 -16.15
N LYS A 65 7.87 3.89 -16.96
CA LYS A 65 8.10 5.25 -17.49
C LYS A 65 7.55 5.46 -18.90
N GLU A 66 7.00 4.41 -19.50
CA GLU A 66 6.49 4.40 -20.87
C GLU A 66 5.00 4.04 -20.87
N PRO A 67 4.09 5.04 -20.71
CA PRO A 67 2.65 4.80 -20.56
C PRO A 67 2.05 3.93 -21.66
N GLU A 68 2.34 4.21 -22.92
CA GLU A 68 1.80 3.45 -24.05
C GLU A 68 2.25 1.98 -24.01
N ALA A 69 3.54 1.73 -23.74
CA ALA A 69 4.06 0.36 -23.60
C ALA A 69 3.42 -0.38 -22.43
N LEU A 70 3.18 0.34 -21.32
CA LEU A 70 2.46 -0.21 -20.16
C LEU A 70 1.02 -0.57 -20.51
N PHE A 71 0.28 0.29 -21.22
CA PHE A 71 -1.11 0.02 -21.64
C PHE A 71 -1.19 -1.20 -22.56
N ASN A 72 -0.27 -1.30 -23.53
CA ASN A 72 -0.18 -2.44 -24.42
C ASN A 72 0.13 -3.74 -23.65
N MET A 73 1.02 -3.70 -22.65
CA MET A 73 1.30 -4.86 -21.81
C MET A 73 0.09 -5.27 -20.96
N ILE A 74 -0.65 -4.30 -20.40
CA ILE A 74 -1.87 -4.57 -19.63
C ILE A 74 -2.87 -5.32 -20.51
N GLN A 75 -3.08 -4.88 -21.74
CA GLN A 75 -3.98 -5.51 -22.69
C GLN A 75 -3.51 -6.92 -23.10
N GLU A 76 -2.27 -7.06 -23.56
CA GLU A 76 -1.71 -8.32 -24.07
C GLU A 76 -1.64 -9.41 -23.02
N LYS A 77 -1.22 -9.05 -21.80
CA LYS A 77 -1.03 -10.00 -20.68
C LYS A 77 -2.24 -10.09 -19.77
N LYS A 78 -3.28 -9.31 -20.05
CA LYS A 78 -4.51 -9.25 -19.24
C LYS A 78 -4.21 -9.00 -17.77
N ILE A 79 -3.38 -7.96 -17.51
CA ILE A 79 -3.02 -7.57 -16.14
C ILE A 79 -4.29 -7.16 -15.40
N THR A 80 -4.47 -7.71 -14.19
CA THR A 80 -5.63 -7.44 -13.35
C THR A 80 -5.28 -6.68 -12.07
N HIS A 81 -4.03 -6.83 -11.58
CA HIS A 81 -3.53 -6.22 -10.35
C HIS A 81 -2.24 -5.46 -10.65
N ILE A 82 -2.19 -4.19 -10.24
CA ILE A 82 -1.03 -3.32 -10.49
C ILE A 82 -0.84 -2.32 -9.35
N ASN A 83 0.43 -2.09 -8.96
CA ASN A 83 0.81 -1.10 -7.95
C ASN A 83 1.32 0.19 -8.60
N PHE A 84 1.07 1.34 -7.96
CA PHE A 84 1.68 2.63 -8.29
C PHE A 84 1.97 3.43 -7.02
N VAL A 85 2.97 4.29 -7.07
CA VAL A 85 3.01 5.43 -6.16
C VAL A 85 2.06 6.51 -6.70
N PRO A 86 1.39 7.32 -5.87
CA PRO A 86 0.43 8.33 -6.31
C PRO A 86 0.93 9.29 -7.39
N SER A 87 2.18 9.72 -7.29
CA SER A 87 2.80 10.59 -8.30
C SER A 87 2.90 9.93 -9.67
N MET A 88 3.30 8.65 -9.73
CA MET A 88 3.35 7.88 -10.98
C MET A 88 1.95 7.61 -11.52
N LEU A 89 1.00 7.23 -10.65
CA LEU A 89 -0.39 7.05 -11.05
C LEU A 89 -0.96 8.31 -11.71
N GLN A 90 -0.67 9.50 -11.14
CA GLN A 90 -1.12 10.75 -11.72
C GLN A 90 -0.54 10.99 -13.13
N VAL A 91 0.75 10.65 -13.36
CA VAL A 91 1.38 10.73 -14.69
C VAL A 91 0.67 9.79 -15.67
N ILE A 92 0.48 8.52 -15.29
CA ILE A 92 -0.22 7.53 -16.12
C ILE A 92 -1.63 7.98 -16.47
N LEU A 93 -2.39 8.48 -15.48
CA LEU A 93 -3.75 8.96 -15.73
C LEU A 93 -3.80 10.16 -16.70
N ASN A 94 -2.78 11.02 -16.71
CA ASN A 94 -2.72 12.17 -17.64
C ASN A 94 -2.49 11.74 -19.10
N GLU A 95 -1.88 10.58 -19.32
CA GLU A 95 -1.57 10.08 -20.66
C GLU A 95 -2.69 9.19 -21.26
N ILE A 96 -3.70 8.81 -20.45
CA ILE A 96 -4.81 7.97 -20.94
C ILE A 96 -5.62 8.72 -22.00
N THR A 97 -5.71 8.15 -23.19
CA THR A 97 -6.60 8.58 -24.27
C THR A 97 -7.87 7.70 -24.32
N GLN A 98 -8.85 8.10 -25.11
CA GLN A 98 -10.09 7.32 -25.29
C GLN A 98 -9.81 5.89 -25.81
N THR A 99 -8.81 5.71 -26.66
CA THR A 99 -8.43 4.40 -27.20
C THR A 99 -7.70 3.52 -26.19
N ASP A 100 -7.08 4.11 -25.16
CA ASP A 100 -6.36 3.34 -24.13
C ASP A 100 -7.31 2.76 -23.09
N ILE A 101 -8.52 3.31 -22.94
CA ILE A 101 -9.53 2.79 -22.00
C ILE A 101 -9.84 1.31 -22.32
N GLU A 102 -9.89 0.93 -23.61
CA GLU A 102 -10.12 -0.45 -24.03
C GLU A 102 -8.97 -1.38 -23.61
N LYS A 103 -7.72 -0.87 -23.63
CA LYS A 103 -6.54 -1.63 -23.21
C LYS A 103 -6.52 -1.92 -21.70
N LEU A 104 -7.18 -1.09 -20.90
CA LEU A 104 -7.19 -1.16 -19.44
C LEU A 104 -8.37 -1.94 -18.85
N GLN A 105 -9.25 -2.51 -19.68
CA GLN A 105 -10.46 -3.21 -19.25
C GLN A 105 -10.22 -4.52 -18.47
N SER A 106 -9.00 -5.05 -18.49
CA SER A 106 -8.65 -6.21 -17.67
C SER A 106 -8.36 -5.87 -16.20
N LEU A 107 -8.08 -4.62 -15.88
CA LEU A 107 -7.74 -4.20 -14.51
C LEU A 107 -8.92 -4.42 -13.56
N LYS A 108 -8.65 -5.09 -12.44
CA LYS A 108 -9.56 -5.26 -11.29
C LYS A 108 -9.17 -4.36 -10.13
N TYR A 109 -7.87 -4.28 -9.83
CA TYR A 109 -7.35 -3.50 -8.71
C TYR A 109 -6.12 -2.69 -9.11
N VAL A 110 -6.17 -1.42 -8.78
CA VAL A 110 -5.03 -0.49 -8.84
C VAL A 110 -4.68 -0.10 -7.42
N PHE A 111 -3.50 -0.50 -6.96
CA PHE A 111 -3.01 -0.18 -5.63
C PHE A 111 -2.17 1.08 -5.67
N SER A 112 -2.39 1.98 -4.73
CA SER A 112 -1.65 3.23 -4.58
C SER A 112 -1.05 3.30 -3.19
N ALA A 113 0.28 3.43 -3.08
CA ALA A 113 1.00 3.43 -1.81
C ALA A 113 2.30 4.24 -1.85
N GLY A 114 2.84 4.55 -0.67
CA GLY A 114 4.14 5.22 -0.49
C GLY A 114 4.09 6.74 -0.48
N GLU A 115 3.03 7.36 -0.94
CA GLU A 115 2.80 8.81 -0.91
C GLU A 115 1.33 9.10 -0.58
N ALA A 116 1.00 10.35 -0.31
CA ALA A 116 -0.40 10.77 -0.08
C ALA A 116 -1.20 10.74 -1.39
N LEU A 117 -2.27 9.96 -1.43
CA LEU A 117 -3.20 9.90 -2.57
C LEU A 117 -4.15 11.09 -2.54
N SER A 118 -4.16 11.92 -3.59
CA SER A 118 -4.99 13.11 -3.65
C SER A 118 -6.42 12.82 -4.17
N GLY A 119 -7.40 13.58 -3.69
CA GLY A 119 -8.77 13.53 -4.23
C GLY A 119 -8.85 13.89 -5.73
N LYS A 120 -7.88 14.68 -6.23
CA LYS A 120 -7.76 14.98 -7.67
C LYS A 120 -7.44 13.71 -8.47
N THR A 121 -6.48 12.91 -8.00
CA THR A 121 -6.11 11.65 -8.62
C THR A 121 -7.27 10.65 -8.61
N ILE A 122 -7.99 10.56 -7.49
CA ILE A 122 -9.20 9.72 -7.37
C ILE A 122 -10.27 10.15 -8.37
N LYS A 123 -10.57 11.45 -8.41
CA LYS A 123 -11.55 12.00 -9.37
C LYS A 123 -11.19 11.66 -10.81
N GLN A 124 -9.94 11.83 -11.19
CA GLN A 124 -9.47 11.53 -12.54
C GLN A 124 -9.54 10.02 -12.81
N PHE A 125 -9.12 9.15 -11.88
CA PHE A 125 -9.21 7.71 -12.04
C PHE A 125 -10.64 7.26 -12.36
N TYR A 126 -11.62 7.67 -11.56
CA TYR A 126 -13.02 7.27 -11.76
C TYR A 126 -13.72 7.99 -12.94
N SER A 127 -13.10 9.00 -13.54
CA SER A 127 -13.63 9.60 -14.78
C SER A 127 -13.46 8.73 -16.02
N TYR A 128 -12.60 7.71 -15.98
CA TYR A 128 -12.29 6.83 -17.12
C TYR A 128 -13.17 5.58 -17.25
N THR A 129 -14.18 5.40 -16.43
CA THR A 129 -15.11 4.25 -16.53
C THR A 129 -14.37 2.88 -16.63
N LEU A 130 -13.30 2.73 -15.85
CA LEU A 130 -12.57 1.46 -15.75
C LEU A 130 -13.31 0.52 -14.77
N PRO A 131 -13.25 -0.81 -15.00
CA PRO A 131 -13.83 -1.78 -14.07
C PRO A 131 -13.01 -1.88 -12.77
N ALA A 132 -11.84 -1.27 -12.73
CA ALA A 132 -10.90 -1.35 -11.63
C ALA A 132 -11.33 -0.52 -10.41
N VAL A 133 -10.98 -1.03 -9.23
CA VAL A 133 -11.06 -0.30 -7.97
C VAL A 133 -9.69 0.27 -7.61
N LEU A 134 -9.66 1.54 -7.21
CA LEU A 134 -8.44 2.18 -6.69
C LEU A 134 -8.38 2.01 -5.17
N GLU A 135 -7.33 1.35 -4.70
CA GLU A 135 -7.07 1.08 -3.30
C GLU A 135 -5.94 1.95 -2.77
N ASN A 136 -6.17 2.64 -1.66
CA ASN A 136 -5.13 3.42 -0.97
C ASN A 136 -4.55 2.57 0.16
N LEU A 137 -3.27 2.22 0.05
CA LEU A 137 -2.55 1.39 1.01
C LEU A 137 -1.46 2.23 1.69
N TYR A 138 -1.36 2.11 3.00
CA TYR A 138 -0.35 2.82 3.78
C TYR A 138 0.39 1.86 4.70
N GLY A 139 1.70 2.02 4.81
CA GLY A 139 2.55 1.36 5.78
C GLY A 139 4.01 1.74 5.58
N PRO A 140 4.76 2.00 6.66
CA PRO A 140 6.20 2.09 6.60
C PRO A 140 6.82 0.69 6.50
N THR A 141 8.02 0.58 5.96
CA THR A 141 8.78 -0.68 5.88
C THR A 141 8.93 -1.36 7.24
N GLU A 142 8.99 -0.59 8.31
CA GLU A 142 9.07 -1.05 9.70
C GLU A 142 7.81 -1.79 10.19
N SER A 143 6.69 -1.65 9.46
CA SER A 143 5.44 -2.42 9.69
C SER A 143 5.12 -3.41 8.57
N THR A 144 6.10 -3.77 7.77
CA THR A 144 6.02 -4.76 6.69
C THR A 144 5.05 -4.37 5.58
N ILE A 145 5.47 -3.41 4.76
CA ILE A 145 4.85 -2.97 3.51
C ILE A 145 3.55 -2.18 3.73
N TYR A 146 2.50 -2.84 4.23
CA TYR A 146 1.19 -2.22 4.43
C TYR A 146 0.64 -2.51 5.83
N ALA A 147 0.24 -1.45 6.53
CA ALA A 147 -0.40 -1.51 7.84
C ALA A 147 -1.89 -1.20 7.78
N THR A 148 -2.31 -0.36 6.83
CA THR A 148 -3.72 0.02 6.66
C THR A 148 -4.13 -0.01 5.19
N GLN A 149 -5.44 -0.06 4.96
CA GLN A 149 -6.04 -0.14 3.63
C GLN A 149 -7.35 0.64 3.56
N TYR A 150 -7.58 1.29 2.43
CA TYR A 150 -8.78 2.07 2.18
C TYR A 150 -9.24 1.93 0.72
N THR A 151 -10.45 1.44 0.51
CA THR A 151 -11.07 1.37 -0.80
C THR A 151 -11.63 2.74 -1.16
N THR A 152 -11.15 3.34 -2.23
CA THR A 152 -11.65 4.63 -2.69
C THR A 152 -12.92 4.47 -3.55
N ASN A 153 -13.67 5.54 -3.70
CA ASN A 153 -14.82 5.59 -4.59
C ASN A 153 -14.98 7.00 -5.18
N GLU A 154 -15.93 7.15 -6.10
CA GLU A 154 -16.18 8.40 -6.80
C GLU A 154 -16.61 9.55 -5.90
N GLU A 155 -17.25 9.28 -4.75
CA GLU A 155 -17.72 10.30 -3.82
C GLU A 155 -16.58 11.06 -3.14
N MET A 156 -15.37 10.50 -3.14
CA MET A 156 -14.17 11.05 -2.49
C MET A 156 -13.45 12.12 -3.31
N LYS A 157 -13.95 12.47 -4.48
CA LYS A 157 -13.36 13.46 -5.41
C LYS A 157 -13.17 14.87 -4.86
N GLY A 158 -13.78 15.20 -3.71
CA GLY A 158 -13.66 16.51 -3.05
C GLY A 158 -12.75 16.53 -1.82
N LEU A 159 -12.17 15.41 -1.40
CA LEU A 159 -11.32 15.36 -0.22
C LEU A 159 -9.94 15.95 -0.50
N LEU A 160 -9.47 16.81 0.40
CA LEU A 160 -8.07 17.30 0.37
C LEU A 160 -7.08 16.17 0.60
N ASN A 161 -7.38 15.31 1.56
CA ASN A 161 -6.58 14.14 1.92
C ASN A 161 -7.45 12.88 1.89
N THR A 162 -6.99 11.86 1.20
CA THR A 162 -7.64 10.55 1.21
C THR A 162 -7.34 9.83 2.52
N PRO A 163 -8.34 9.23 3.19
CA PRO A 163 -8.07 8.38 4.35
C PRO A 163 -7.09 7.25 4.01
N ILE A 164 -6.22 6.90 4.98
CA ILE A 164 -5.40 5.69 4.89
C ILE A 164 -6.15 4.44 5.33
N GLY A 165 -7.37 4.60 5.82
CA GLY A 165 -8.30 3.54 6.14
C GLY A 165 -8.09 2.87 7.48
N LYS A 166 -8.37 1.56 7.52
CA LYS A 166 -8.32 0.75 8.74
C LYS A 166 -7.13 -0.20 8.72
N PRO A 167 -6.60 -0.57 9.90
CA PRO A 167 -5.56 -1.58 9.99
C PRO A 167 -5.95 -2.88 9.29
N ILE A 168 -4.96 -3.51 8.64
CA ILE A 168 -5.11 -4.87 8.15
C ILE A 168 -5.19 -5.84 9.34
N ARG A 169 -5.57 -7.08 9.10
CA ARG A 169 -5.73 -8.07 10.17
C ARG A 169 -4.40 -8.33 10.89
N ASN A 170 -4.46 -8.52 12.20
CA ASN A 170 -3.34 -8.71 13.11
C ASN A 170 -2.39 -7.50 13.21
N VAL A 171 -2.85 -6.32 12.78
CA VAL A 171 -2.18 -5.04 12.93
C VAL A 171 -3.11 -4.11 13.71
N GLN A 172 -2.52 -3.28 14.58
CA GLN A 172 -3.22 -2.29 15.37
C GLN A 172 -2.62 -0.91 15.09
N ALA A 173 -3.46 0.11 15.10
CA ALA A 173 -3.06 1.50 14.95
C ALA A 173 -3.53 2.30 16.16
N PHE A 174 -2.65 3.12 16.68
CA PHE A 174 -2.91 4.01 17.80
C PHE A 174 -2.59 5.44 17.40
N ILE A 175 -3.46 6.37 17.73
CA ILE A 175 -3.18 7.79 17.56
C ILE A 175 -2.90 8.34 18.94
N VAL A 176 -1.68 8.81 19.17
CA VAL A 176 -1.24 9.22 20.51
C VAL A 176 -0.83 10.69 20.52
N LYS A 177 -1.08 11.36 21.65
CA LYS A 177 -0.50 12.66 21.98
C LYS A 177 0.91 12.48 22.53
N ASP A 178 1.01 11.68 23.58
CA ASP A 178 2.20 11.16 24.21
C ASP A 178 2.14 9.63 24.14
N ILE A 179 3.24 8.95 24.41
CA ILE A 179 3.36 7.51 24.18
C ILE A 179 2.28 6.66 24.86
N ASP A 180 1.78 7.11 25.99
CA ASP A 180 0.79 6.42 26.84
C ASP A 180 -0.60 7.09 26.82
N GLN A 181 -0.81 8.13 25.98
CA GLN A 181 -2.05 8.90 25.94
C GLN A 181 -2.69 8.87 24.55
N LEU A 182 -3.79 8.13 24.41
CA LEU A 182 -4.59 8.08 23.18
C LEU A 182 -5.28 9.43 22.92
N GLN A 183 -5.33 9.80 21.63
CA GLN A 183 -6.13 10.93 21.17
C GLN A 183 -7.59 10.53 20.94
N PRO A 184 -8.53 11.42 21.28
CA PRO A 184 -9.94 11.25 20.93
C PRO A 184 -10.15 11.24 19.40
N ILE A 185 -11.29 10.69 18.95
CA ILE A 185 -11.73 10.76 17.55
C ILE A 185 -11.75 12.22 17.08
N GLY A 186 -11.21 12.48 15.91
CA GLY A 186 -11.11 13.80 15.31
C GLY A 186 -9.88 14.61 15.71
N VAL A 187 -9.17 14.24 16.77
CA VAL A 187 -7.97 14.94 17.25
C VAL A 187 -6.71 14.30 16.67
N ALA A 188 -5.84 15.14 16.12
CA ALA A 188 -4.58 14.69 15.53
C ALA A 188 -3.56 14.28 16.60
N GLY A 189 -2.77 13.26 16.31
CA GLY A 189 -1.65 12.78 17.10
C GLY A 189 -0.67 11.96 16.25
N GLU A 190 0.40 11.46 16.86
CA GLU A 190 1.33 10.57 16.19
C GLU A 190 0.67 9.21 15.93
N LEU A 191 0.77 8.71 14.71
CA LEU A 191 0.38 7.35 14.37
C LEU A 191 1.43 6.37 14.87
N CYS A 192 1.01 5.43 15.73
CA CYS A 192 1.82 4.29 16.15
C CYS A 192 1.19 2.99 15.64
N ILE A 193 2.02 2.02 15.25
CA ILE A 193 1.59 0.75 14.68
C ILE A 193 2.12 -0.39 15.54
N SER A 194 1.28 -1.39 15.83
CA SER A 194 1.63 -2.60 16.58
C SER A 194 1.11 -3.85 15.87
N GLY A 195 1.56 -5.02 16.32
CA GLY A 195 1.07 -6.31 15.87
C GLY A 195 2.06 -7.07 14.99
N VAL A 196 1.55 -8.11 14.32
CA VAL A 196 2.35 -9.10 13.57
C VAL A 196 3.20 -8.51 12.45
N GLY A 197 2.81 -7.36 11.91
CA GLY A 197 3.55 -6.66 10.86
C GLY A 197 4.84 -5.98 11.32
N LEU A 198 5.11 -5.84 12.62
CA LEU A 198 6.30 -5.12 13.09
C LEU A 198 7.59 -5.85 12.72
N ALA A 199 8.56 -5.10 12.22
CA ALA A 199 9.94 -5.55 12.07
C ALA A 199 10.63 -5.69 13.45
N ARG A 200 11.72 -6.47 13.51
CA ARG A 200 12.54 -6.58 14.72
C ARG A 200 13.28 -5.30 15.08
N GLY A 201 13.44 -4.39 14.13
CA GLY A 201 14.18 -3.14 14.29
C GLY A 201 15.11 -2.86 13.10
N TYR A 202 16.05 -1.96 13.32
CA TYR A 202 17.04 -1.55 12.30
C TYR A 202 18.35 -2.33 12.44
N LEU A 203 18.84 -2.83 11.31
CA LEU A 203 20.09 -3.58 11.23
C LEU A 203 21.28 -2.73 11.70
N ASN A 204 22.00 -3.24 12.69
CA ASN A 204 23.19 -2.58 13.30
C ASN A 204 22.92 -1.17 13.86
N ARG A 205 21.66 -0.90 14.28
CA ARG A 205 21.27 0.38 14.85
C ARG A 205 20.36 0.18 16.09
N PRO A 206 20.91 -0.36 17.20
CA PRO A 206 20.15 -0.59 18.43
C PRO A 206 19.63 0.70 19.05
N ASP A 207 20.38 1.80 18.93
CA ASP A 207 20.00 3.14 19.35
C ASP A 207 18.68 3.60 18.70
N LEU A 208 18.64 3.56 17.37
CA LEU A 208 17.46 3.95 16.60
C LEU A 208 16.30 2.96 16.79
N THR A 209 16.62 1.68 16.96
CA THR A 209 15.60 0.66 17.25
C THR A 209 14.91 0.96 18.58
N ALA A 210 15.67 1.26 19.64
CA ALA A 210 15.09 1.58 20.94
C ALA A 210 14.28 2.89 20.91
N GLU A 211 14.67 3.88 20.08
CA GLU A 211 13.92 5.12 19.90
C GLU A 211 12.57 4.92 19.23
N LYS A 212 12.51 4.05 18.21
CA LYS A 212 11.34 3.91 17.33
C LYS A 212 10.42 2.74 17.68
N PHE A 213 10.98 1.64 18.18
CA PHE A 213 10.22 0.44 18.57
C PHE A 213 10.13 0.37 20.09
N VAL A 214 9.11 1.02 20.62
CA VAL A 214 8.89 1.20 22.05
C VAL A 214 7.91 0.17 22.61
N ASP A 215 7.87 0.01 23.93
CA ASP A 215 6.85 -0.82 24.57
C ASP A 215 5.46 -0.24 24.30
N ASN A 216 4.49 -1.11 24.03
CA ASN A 216 3.11 -0.72 23.79
C ASN A 216 2.36 -0.63 25.15
N PRO A 217 2.05 0.58 25.64
CA PRO A 217 1.38 0.73 26.92
C PRO A 217 -0.08 0.26 26.91
N PHE A 218 -0.67 0.08 25.72
CA PHE A 218 -2.05 -0.34 25.53
C PHE A 218 -2.21 -1.85 25.40
N VAL A 219 -1.12 -2.56 25.06
CA VAL A 219 -1.10 -4.03 24.93
C VAL A 219 0.14 -4.57 25.62
N PRO A 220 0.02 -5.05 26.88
CA PRO A 220 1.16 -5.53 27.65
C PRO A 220 1.95 -6.63 26.93
N GLY A 221 3.27 -6.48 26.92
CA GLY A 221 4.19 -7.45 26.29
C GLY A 221 4.41 -7.27 24.78
N GLU A 222 3.69 -6.37 24.14
CA GLU A 222 3.91 -6.02 22.74
C GLU A 222 4.79 -4.78 22.57
N LYS A 223 5.31 -4.60 21.37
CA LYS A 223 5.97 -3.37 20.91
C LYS A 223 5.05 -2.60 19.98
N MET A 224 5.29 -1.28 19.87
CA MET A 224 4.73 -0.48 18.79
C MET A 224 5.82 0.37 18.13
N TYR A 225 5.64 0.61 16.85
CA TYR A 225 6.50 1.46 16.04
C TYR A 225 5.94 2.88 15.99
N ARG A 226 6.77 3.85 16.32
CA ARG A 226 6.49 5.28 16.22
C ARG A 226 6.80 5.75 14.80
N THR A 227 5.74 6.00 13.99
CA THR A 227 5.93 6.35 12.57
C THR A 227 6.50 7.75 12.36
N GLY A 228 6.18 8.68 13.24
CA GLY A 228 6.42 10.11 13.07
C GLY A 228 5.35 10.80 12.21
N ASP A 229 4.40 10.06 11.67
CA ASP A 229 3.31 10.62 10.87
C ASP A 229 2.18 11.12 11.78
N LEU A 230 1.59 12.26 11.42
CA LEU A 230 0.41 12.78 12.09
C LEU A 230 -0.86 12.22 11.45
N ALA A 231 -1.73 11.65 12.27
CA ALA A 231 -3.01 11.11 11.83
C ALA A 231 -4.12 11.41 12.85
N ARG A 232 -5.36 11.14 12.44
CA ARG A 232 -6.53 11.17 13.34
C ARG A 232 -7.55 10.13 12.90
N TRP A 233 -8.29 9.60 13.86
CA TRP A 233 -9.49 8.83 13.57
C TRP A 233 -10.59 9.76 13.04
N LEU A 234 -11.24 9.33 11.97
CA LEU A 234 -12.45 9.97 11.47
C LEU A 234 -13.68 9.36 12.14
N PRO A 235 -14.78 10.13 12.32
CA PRO A 235 -16.05 9.63 12.81
C PRO A 235 -16.61 8.45 12.03
#